data_bb0db45bbe33d2121d221070f83de528
#
_entry.id   bb0db45bbe33d2121d221070f83de528
#
_cell.length_a   1.000
_cell.length_b   1.000
_cell.length_c   1.000
_cell.angle_alpha   90.00
_cell.angle_beta   90.00
_cell.angle_gamma   90.00
#
_symmetry.space_group_name_H-M   'P 1'
#
loop_
_entity.id
_entity.type
_entity.pdbx_description
1 polymer ?
#
loop_
_entity_poly.entity_id
_entity_poly.type
_entity_poly.pdbx_seq_one_letter_code
_entity_poly.pdbx_strand_id
1 'polypeptide(L)'
;MTGNVAILTTNTVVKSKTLTEYVRKNRLPKHINLTKIDATKLVRLVEHGKFLEDKKLCEKIISKVLFEVFARTNIDVAILSSTHLPFLLPFLKKQFPNITFIDPAKEVAQKVKKIIGRKQSRTNTMKIFTSSDPKKFQKHLVRLGIKKSVSVLC
;
A
#
# COMPACT_ATOMS: atom_id res chain seq x y z
N MET A 1 0.82 16.78 -17.21
CA MET A 1 0.91 15.33 -16.80
C MET A 1 1.30 14.52 -18.03
N THR A 2 2.27 13.63 -17.91
CA THR A 2 2.78 12.81 -19.05
C THR A 2 1.91 11.60 -19.34
N GLY A 3 1.00 11.27 -18.46
CA GLY A 3 0.19 10.04 -18.52
C GLY A 3 0.93 8.79 -18.04
N ASN A 4 2.13 8.94 -17.47
CA ASN A 4 2.90 7.81 -16.96
C ASN A 4 2.49 7.47 -15.53
N VAL A 5 1.91 6.30 -15.36
CA VAL A 5 1.35 5.80 -14.10
C VAL A 5 2.14 4.59 -13.64
N ALA A 6 2.60 4.60 -12.37
CA ALA A 6 3.19 3.43 -11.74
C ALA A 6 2.16 2.69 -10.87
N ILE A 7 2.22 1.36 -10.85
CA ILE A 7 1.58 0.54 -9.82
C ILE A 7 2.66 -0.08 -8.95
N LEU A 8 2.71 0.36 -7.68
CA LEU A 8 3.61 -0.22 -6.67
C LEU A 8 2.91 -1.43 -6.04
N THR A 9 3.45 -2.61 -6.27
CA THR A 9 2.85 -3.86 -5.80
C THR A 9 3.91 -4.91 -5.46
N THR A 10 3.50 -6.09 -5.00
CA THR A 10 4.45 -7.17 -4.71
C THR A 10 4.89 -7.89 -5.98
N ASN A 11 6.07 -8.54 -5.92
CA ASN A 11 6.63 -9.31 -7.04
C ASN A 11 5.64 -10.35 -7.60
N THR A 12 4.88 -11.00 -6.74
CA THR A 12 3.84 -11.96 -7.14
C THR A 12 2.82 -11.32 -8.08
N VAL A 13 2.35 -10.11 -7.75
CA VAL A 13 1.36 -9.37 -8.57
C VAL A 13 2.01 -8.81 -9.84
N VAL A 14 3.27 -8.34 -9.77
CA VAL A 14 4.02 -7.88 -10.96
C VAL A 14 4.09 -8.97 -12.02
N LYS A 15 4.37 -10.22 -11.60
CA LYS A 15 4.46 -11.40 -12.48
C LYS A 15 3.11 -11.97 -12.88
N SER A 16 2.03 -11.60 -12.20
CA SER A 16 0.70 -12.12 -12.46
C SER A 16 0.14 -11.63 -13.80
N LYS A 17 -0.47 -12.55 -14.56
CA LYS A 17 -1.25 -12.22 -15.75
C LYS A 17 -2.53 -11.45 -15.40
N THR A 18 -3.08 -11.68 -14.20
CA THR A 18 -4.36 -11.09 -13.75
C THR A 18 -4.38 -9.57 -13.85
N LEU A 19 -3.31 -8.89 -13.37
CA LEU A 19 -3.24 -7.42 -13.47
C LEU A 19 -3.17 -6.96 -14.93
N THR A 20 -2.42 -7.66 -15.76
CA THR A 20 -2.30 -7.35 -17.19
C THR A 20 -3.63 -7.52 -17.92
N GLU A 21 -4.34 -8.61 -17.63
CA GLU A 21 -5.65 -8.90 -18.20
C GLU A 21 -6.70 -7.90 -17.73
N TYR A 22 -6.67 -7.53 -16.44
CA TYR A 22 -7.56 -6.51 -15.88
C TYR A 22 -7.38 -5.17 -16.59
N VAL A 23 -6.14 -4.72 -16.75
CA VAL A 23 -5.80 -3.47 -17.45
C VAL A 23 -6.29 -3.53 -18.90
N ARG A 24 -6.03 -4.64 -19.61
CA ARG A 24 -6.48 -4.85 -20.98
C ARG A 24 -8.01 -4.83 -21.10
N LYS A 25 -8.72 -5.54 -20.20
CA LYS A 25 -10.18 -5.63 -20.19
C LYS A 25 -10.86 -4.29 -19.93
N ASN A 26 -10.30 -3.47 -19.05
CA ASN A 26 -10.85 -2.17 -18.68
C ASN A 26 -10.44 -1.03 -19.62
N ARG A 27 -9.70 -1.32 -20.69
CA ARG A 27 -9.34 -0.38 -21.77
C ARG A 27 -8.88 0.97 -21.24
N LEU A 28 -7.71 1.01 -20.61
CA LEU A 28 -7.12 2.29 -20.22
C LEU A 28 -7.05 3.23 -21.42
N PRO A 29 -7.24 4.54 -21.22
CA PRO A 29 -7.05 5.52 -22.27
C PRO A 29 -5.68 5.36 -22.95
N LYS A 30 -5.61 5.52 -24.27
CA LYS A 30 -4.39 5.29 -25.06
C LYS A 30 -3.17 6.10 -24.60
N HIS A 31 -3.41 7.26 -23.96
CA HIS A 31 -2.34 8.13 -23.44
C HIS A 31 -1.81 7.71 -22.06
N ILE A 32 -2.37 6.67 -21.44
CA ILE A 32 -1.90 6.16 -20.14
C ILE A 32 -0.90 5.05 -20.34
N ASN A 33 0.33 5.29 -19.89
CA ASN A 33 1.41 4.31 -19.85
C ASN A 33 1.52 3.73 -18.43
N LEU A 34 1.28 2.44 -18.27
CA LEU A 34 1.28 1.78 -16.98
C LEU A 34 2.58 1.01 -16.75
N THR A 35 3.32 1.37 -15.72
CA THR A 35 4.53 0.68 -15.26
C THR A 35 4.26 -0.08 -13.96
N LYS A 36 4.53 -1.39 -13.96
CA LYS A 36 4.45 -2.22 -12.75
C LYS A 36 5.80 -2.20 -12.04
N ILE A 37 5.79 -1.87 -10.74
CA ILE A 37 7.01 -1.79 -9.93
C ILE A 37 6.93 -2.77 -8.76
N ASP A 38 7.95 -3.61 -8.62
CA ASP A 38 8.09 -4.50 -7.47
C ASP A 38 8.47 -3.72 -6.21
N ALA A 39 7.49 -3.51 -5.36
CA ALA A 39 7.62 -2.85 -4.07
C ALA A 39 7.73 -3.83 -2.89
N THR A 40 8.05 -5.11 -3.11
CA THR A 40 8.12 -6.13 -2.06
C THR A 40 9.05 -5.71 -0.91
N LYS A 41 10.19 -5.06 -1.21
CA LYS A 41 11.10 -4.54 -0.18
C LYS A 41 10.47 -3.45 0.68
N LEU A 42 9.60 -2.62 0.08
CA LEU A 42 8.86 -1.57 0.80
C LEU A 42 7.78 -2.18 1.70
N VAL A 43 7.06 -3.20 1.20
CA VAL A 43 6.09 -3.96 2.02
C VAL A 43 6.76 -4.56 3.25
N ARG A 44 7.93 -5.19 3.09
CA ARG A 44 8.70 -5.77 4.20
C ARG A 44 9.13 -4.75 5.26
N LEU A 45 9.42 -3.50 4.88
CA LEU A 45 9.71 -2.44 5.87
C LEU A 45 8.54 -2.23 6.83
N VAL A 46 7.32 -2.32 6.32
CA VAL A 46 6.11 -2.15 7.13
C VAL A 46 5.84 -3.41 7.95
N GLU A 47 5.88 -4.59 7.35
CA GLU A 47 5.65 -5.87 8.03
C GLU A 47 6.59 -6.07 9.23
N HIS A 48 7.86 -5.68 9.09
CA HIS A 48 8.84 -5.78 10.17
C HIS A 48 8.83 -4.57 11.12
N GLY A 49 7.95 -3.60 10.94
CA GLY A 49 7.87 -2.39 11.76
C GLY A 49 9.05 -1.42 11.61
N LYS A 50 9.94 -1.63 10.62
CA LYS A 50 11.15 -0.81 10.43
C LYS A 50 10.83 0.65 10.11
N PHE A 51 9.70 0.92 9.48
CA PHE A 51 9.24 2.28 9.19
C PHE A 51 8.96 3.11 10.47
N LEU A 52 8.74 2.46 11.61
CA LEU A 52 8.57 3.10 12.91
C LEU A 52 9.89 3.26 13.67
N GLU A 53 10.90 2.44 13.36
CA GLU A 53 12.15 2.32 14.11
C GLU A 53 13.31 3.05 13.46
N ASP A 54 13.44 2.95 12.14
CA ASP A 54 14.60 3.43 11.40
C ASP A 54 14.18 4.20 10.14
N LYS A 55 13.98 5.51 10.32
CA LYS A 55 13.61 6.41 9.24
C LYS A 55 14.67 6.48 8.13
N LYS A 56 15.95 6.46 8.49
CA LYS A 56 17.07 6.53 7.52
C LYS A 56 17.10 5.29 6.63
N LEU A 57 16.91 4.10 7.24
CA LEU A 57 16.81 2.86 6.47
C LEU A 57 15.63 2.89 5.51
N CYS A 58 14.47 3.38 5.94
CA CYS A 58 13.30 3.53 5.09
C CYS A 58 13.58 4.44 3.90
N GLU A 59 14.12 5.63 4.14
CA GLU A 59 14.47 6.59 3.10
C GLU A 59 15.46 5.97 2.09
N LYS A 60 16.48 5.26 2.58
CA LYS A 60 17.48 4.58 1.74
C LYS A 60 16.85 3.49 0.86
N ILE A 61 15.97 2.65 1.44
CA ILE A 61 15.34 1.55 0.68
C ILE A 61 14.32 2.09 -0.32
N ILE A 62 13.53 3.11 0.04
CA ILE A 62 12.58 3.77 -0.85
C ILE A 62 13.33 4.36 -2.05
N SER A 63 14.40 5.13 -1.81
CA SER A 63 15.23 5.68 -2.88
C SER A 63 15.78 4.58 -3.79
N LYS A 64 16.38 3.52 -3.22
CA LYS A 64 16.94 2.39 -3.99
C LYS A 64 15.91 1.68 -4.87
N VAL A 65 14.66 1.59 -4.42
CA VAL A 65 13.59 0.87 -5.16
C VAL A 65 12.96 1.75 -6.25
N LEU A 66 12.79 3.05 -5.98
CA LEU A 66 11.93 3.90 -6.80
C LEU A 66 12.68 4.95 -7.61
N PHE A 67 13.83 5.46 -7.15
CA PHE A 67 14.46 6.64 -7.75
C PHE A 67 14.77 6.45 -9.24
N GLU A 68 15.49 5.40 -9.58
CA GLU A 68 15.90 5.15 -10.97
C GLU A 68 14.69 4.91 -11.90
N VAL A 69 13.71 4.11 -11.43
CA VAL A 69 12.51 3.81 -12.22
C VAL A 69 11.69 5.07 -12.44
N PHE A 70 11.45 5.86 -11.40
CA PHE A 70 10.67 7.10 -11.50
C PHE A 70 11.34 8.13 -12.42
N ALA A 71 12.66 8.29 -12.30
CA ALA A 71 13.42 9.19 -13.17
C ALA A 71 13.38 8.76 -14.64
N ARG A 72 13.61 7.46 -14.89
CA ARG A 72 13.65 6.92 -16.27
C ARG A 72 12.30 6.93 -16.96
N THR A 73 11.20 6.69 -16.23
CA THR A 73 9.86 6.58 -16.81
C THR A 73 9.03 7.85 -16.66
N ASN A 74 9.59 8.89 -16.05
CA ASN A 74 8.92 10.18 -15.84
C ASN A 74 7.49 10.03 -15.27
N ILE A 75 7.40 9.34 -14.12
CA ILE A 75 6.12 9.01 -13.46
C ILE A 75 5.45 10.26 -12.91
N ASP A 76 4.16 10.45 -13.24
CA ASP A 76 3.31 11.50 -12.66
C ASP A 76 2.53 10.99 -11.44
N VAL A 77 2.07 9.74 -11.53
CA VAL A 77 1.14 9.14 -10.56
C VAL A 77 1.65 7.77 -10.15
N ALA A 78 1.61 7.47 -8.85
CA ALA A 78 1.94 6.17 -8.31
C ALA A 78 0.80 5.61 -7.46
N ILE A 79 0.24 4.47 -7.86
CA ILE A 79 -0.83 3.77 -7.17
C ILE A 79 -0.24 2.80 -6.15
N LEU A 80 -0.65 2.91 -4.89
CA LEU A 80 -0.22 2.06 -3.78
C LEU A 80 -1.06 0.79 -3.73
N SER A 81 -0.70 -0.22 -4.53
CA SER A 81 -1.46 -1.47 -4.68
C SER A 81 -1.06 -2.54 -3.64
N SER A 82 -0.92 -2.12 -2.39
CA SER A 82 -0.74 -2.98 -1.21
C SER A 82 -1.21 -2.22 0.02
N THR A 83 -1.88 -2.90 0.94
CA THR A 83 -2.36 -2.32 2.21
C THR A 83 -1.24 -1.83 3.13
N HIS A 84 0.00 -2.24 2.89
CA HIS A 84 1.18 -1.81 3.65
C HIS A 84 1.76 -0.47 3.17
N LEU A 85 1.71 -0.21 1.87
CA LEU A 85 2.38 0.96 1.27
C LEU A 85 1.87 2.31 1.77
N PRO A 86 0.58 2.50 2.10
CA PRO A 86 0.10 3.76 2.67
C PRO A 86 0.82 4.20 3.95
N PHE A 87 1.36 3.27 4.76
CA PHE A 87 2.16 3.60 5.94
C PHE A 87 3.48 4.31 5.59
N LEU A 88 3.97 4.14 4.37
CA LEU A 88 5.17 4.81 3.87
C LEU A 88 4.89 6.15 3.18
N LEU A 89 3.63 6.56 3.07
CA LEU A 89 3.22 7.75 2.33
C LEU A 89 3.96 9.04 2.76
N PRO A 90 4.24 9.29 4.06
CA PRO A 90 5.01 10.46 4.48
C PRO A 90 6.43 10.47 3.89
N PHE A 91 7.09 9.32 3.83
CA PHE A 91 8.44 9.18 3.25
C PHE A 91 8.41 9.33 1.73
N LEU A 92 7.41 8.73 1.08
CA LEU A 92 7.23 8.78 -0.37
C LEU A 92 7.01 10.22 -0.84
N LYS A 93 6.10 10.95 -0.19
CA LYS A 93 5.83 12.36 -0.52
C LYS A 93 7.04 13.28 -0.27
N LYS A 94 7.82 13.00 0.78
CA LYS A 94 9.04 13.75 1.09
C LYS A 94 10.10 13.56 0.01
N GLN A 95 10.31 12.32 -0.47
CA GLN A 95 11.34 12.02 -1.46
C GLN A 95 10.93 12.33 -2.90
N PHE A 96 9.64 12.24 -3.20
CA PHE A 96 9.08 12.43 -4.54
C PHE A 96 7.92 13.43 -4.51
N PRO A 97 8.18 14.72 -4.20
CA PRO A 97 7.12 15.72 -4.00
C PRO A 97 6.30 15.99 -5.26
N ASN A 98 6.85 15.73 -6.44
CA ASN A 98 6.21 15.98 -7.73
C ASN A 98 5.33 14.78 -8.19
N ILE A 99 5.31 13.67 -7.45
CA ILE A 99 4.53 12.48 -7.79
C ILE A 99 3.25 12.46 -6.96
N THR A 100 2.12 12.27 -7.63
CA THR A 100 0.83 12.06 -6.96
C THR A 100 0.71 10.61 -6.53
N PHE A 101 0.67 10.35 -5.23
CA PHE A 101 0.44 9.01 -4.68
C PHE A 101 -1.04 8.78 -4.42
N ILE A 102 -1.59 7.70 -5.00
CA ILE A 102 -2.99 7.29 -4.83
C ILE A 102 -3.04 6.10 -3.86
N ASP A 103 -3.73 6.30 -2.73
CA ASP A 103 -4.11 5.23 -1.81
C ASP A 103 -5.57 4.84 -2.06
N PRO A 104 -5.87 3.62 -2.52
CA PRO A 104 -7.24 3.19 -2.84
C PRO A 104 -8.10 2.85 -1.62
N ALA A 105 -7.59 3.00 -0.40
CA ALA A 105 -8.31 2.59 0.82
C ALA A 105 -9.67 3.28 0.98
N LYS A 106 -9.77 4.56 0.63
CA LYS A 106 -11.03 5.31 0.70
C LYS A 106 -12.08 4.76 -0.27
N GLU A 107 -11.69 4.48 -1.49
CA GLU A 107 -12.56 3.92 -2.54
C GLU A 107 -13.04 2.51 -2.15
N VAL A 108 -12.12 1.69 -1.62
CA VAL A 108 -12.44 0.35 -1.10
C VAL A 108 -13.44 0.46 0.06
N ALA A 109 -13.20 1.32 1.03
CA ALA A 109 -14.11 1.55 2.16
C ALA A 109 -15.51 2.02 1.71
N GLN A 110 -15.57 2.91 0.72
CA GLN A 110 -16.84 3.35 0.13
C GLN A 110 -17.58 2.21 -0.57
N LYS A 111 -16.85 1.34 -1.28
CA LYS A 111 -17.44 0.15 -1.92
C LYS A 111 -18.02 -0.80 -0.88
N VAL A 112 -17.27 -1.08 0.19
CA VAL A 112 -17.73 -1.90 1.32
C VAL A 112 -19.00 -1.29 1.94
N LYS A 113 -19.00 0.02 2.21
CA LYS A 113 -20.19 0.72 2.73
C LYS A 113 -21.42 0.56 1.83
N LYS A 114 -21.25 0.63 0.50
CA LYS A 114 -22.34 0.41 -0.45
C LYS A 114 -22.87 -1.03 -0.40
N ILE A 115 -21.99 -2.03 -0.23
CA ILE A 115 -22.37 -3.45 -0.15
C ILE A 115 -23.12 -3.74 1.15
N ILE A 116 -22.64 -3.21 2.27
CA ILE A 116 -23.29 -3.38 3.59
C ILE A 116 -24.65 -2.66 3.63
N GLY A 117 -24.78 -1.55 2.92
CA GLY A 117 -26.00 -0.75 2.87
C GLY A 117 -26.36 -0.15 4.24
N ARG A 118 -27.66 -0.24 4.57
CA ARG A 118 -28.20 0.27 5.87
C ARG A 118 -28.04 -0.71 7.03
N LYS A 119 -27.41 -1.86 6.85
CA LYS A 119 -27.15 -2.83 7.92
C LYS A 119 -26.09 -2.27 8.86
N GLN A 120 -26.52 -1.48 9.84
CA GLN A 120 -25.65 -0.91 10.86
C GLN A 120 -25.86 -1.66 12.18
N SER A 121 -24.76 -2.01 12.85
CA SER A 121 -24.82 -2.49 14.23
C SER A 121 -24.95 -1.31 15.19
N ARG A 122 -25.69 -1.48 16.28
CA ARG A 122 -25.74 -0.52 17.38
C ARG A 122 -24.44 -0.48 18.17
N THR A 123 -23.62 -1.51 18.05
CA THR A 123 -22.33 -1.64 18.74
C THR A 123 -21.20 -1.77 17.73
N ASN A 124 -20.16 -0.94 17.89
CA ASN A 124 -18.94 -1.03 17.09
C ASN A 124 -17.89 -1.82 17.88
N THR A 125 -17.67 -3.07 17.52
CA THR A 125 -16.63 -3.90 18.12
C THR A 125 -15.55 -4.22 17.08
N MET A 126 -14.29 -4.22 17.55
CA MET A 126 -13.15 -4.65 16.75
C MET A 126 -12.43 -5.77 17.50
N LYS A 127 -12.33 -6.93 16.90
CA LYS A 127 -11.51 -8.07 17.36
C LYS A 127 -10.35 -8.23 16.39
N ILE A 128 -9.14 -8.37 16.90
CA ILE A 128 -7.93 -8.49 16.09
C ILE A 128 -7.31 -9.85 16.38
N PHE A 129 -7.06 -10.61 15.31
CA PHE A 129 -6.47 -11.94 15.38
C PHE A 129 -5.19 -11.98 14.55
N THR A 130 -4.25 -12.83 14.94
CA THR A 130 -3.04 -13.12 14.17
C THR A 130 -2.70 -14.61 14.23
N SER A 131 -2.17 -15.13 13.15
CA SER A 131 -1.58 -16.48 13.10
C SER A 131 -0.11 -16.50 13.54
N SER A 132 0.45 -15.33 13.87
CA SER A 132 1.83 -15.15 14.35
C SER A 132 1.85 -14.79 15.84
N ASP A 133 2.99 -14.31 16.36
CA ASP A 133 3.11 -13.86 17.75
C ASP A 133 2.22 -12.65 18.07
N PRO A 134 1.17 -12.82 18.90
CA PRO A 134 0.23 -11.75 19.21
C PRO A 134 0.89 -10.62 20.01
N LYS A 135 1.88 -10.90 20.86
CA LYS A 135 2.59 -9.89 21.67
C LYS A 135 3.42 -8.96 20.77
N LYS A 136 4.11 -9.52 19.79
CA LYS A 136 4.88 -8.74 18.81
C LYS A 136 3.96 -7.88 17.96
N PHE A 137 2.86 -8.45 17.47
CA PHE A 137 1.89 -7.70 16.67
C PHE A 137 1.20 -6.61 17.49
N GLN A 138 0.83 -6.89 18.75
CA GLN A 138 0.28 -5.91 19.68
C GLN A 138 1.19 -4.68 19.86
N LYS A 139 2.51 -4.88 20.00
CA LYS A 139 3.48 -3.77 20.10
C LYS A 139 3.44 -2.86 18.87
N HIS A 140 3.36 -3.43 17.66
CA HIS A 140 3.25 -2.63 16.44
C HIS A 140 1.93 -1.84 16.38
N LEU A 141 0.80 -2.47 16.74
CA LEU A 141 -0.51 -1.80 16.77
C LEU A 141 -0.53 -0.62 17.75
N VAL A 142 0.02 -0.80 18.95
CA VAL A 142 0.11 0.28 19.97
C VAL A 142 0.90 1.48 19.42
N ARG A 143 2.02 1.24 18.72
CA ARG A 143 2.82 2.30 18.08
C ARG A 143 2.09 3.03 16.95
N LEU A 144 1.09 2.38 16.35
CA LEU A 144 0.17 2.95 15.35
C LEU A 144 -1.06 3.60 16.01
N GLY A 145 -1.12 3.67 17.34
CA GLY A 145 -2.26 4.26 18.07
C GLY A 145 -3.44 3.30 18.27
N ILE A 146 -3.33 2.04 17.88
CA ILE A 146 -4.40 1.03 17.99
C ILE A 146 -4.24 0.29 19.31
N LYS A 147 -4.97 0.74 20.35
CA LYS A 147 -4.96 0.17 21.69
C LYS A 147 -6.01 -0.94 21.85
N LYS A 148 -5.92 -1.99 21.03
CA LYS A 148 -6.83 -3.16 21.09
C LYS A 148 -6.01 -4.44 21.33
N SER A 149 -6.57 -5.38 22.09
CA SER A 149 -5.94 -6.69 22.31
C SER A 149 -5.90 -7.49 21.02
N VAL A 150 -4.84 -8.28 20.89
CA VAL A 150 -4.65 -9.22 19.80
C VAL A 150 -4.75 -10.64 20.34
N SER A 151 -5.53 -11.48 19.70
CA SER A 151 -5.69 -12.90 20.02
C SER A 151 -5.03 -13.77 18.94
N VAL A 152 -4.69 -14.99 19.31
CA VAL A 152 -4.25 -15.99 18.31
C VAL A 152 -5.45 -16.41 17.47
N LEU A 153 -5.24 -16.52 16.16
CA LEU A 153 -6.20 -17.16 15.27
C LEU A 153 -5.99 -18.68 15.40
N CYS A 154 -6.92 -19.36 16.03
CA CYS A 154 -6.96 -20.82 16.13
C CYS A 154 -7.56 -21.42 14.87
#